data_ec2db792ae743db184ec7c55102c84cc
#
_entry.id   ec2db792ae743db184ec7c55102c84cc
#
_cell.length_a   1.000
_cell.length_b   1.000
_cell.length_c   1.000
_cell.angle_alpha   90.00
_cell.angle_beta   90.00
_cell.angle_gamma   90.00
#
_symmetry.space_group_name_H-M   'P 1'
#
loop_
_entity.id
_entity.type
_entity.pdbx_description
1 polymer ?
#
loop_
_entity_poly.entity_id
_entity_poly.type
_entity_poly.pdbx_seq_one_letter_code
_entity_poly.pdbx_strand_id
1 'polypeptide(L)'
;MNNLRQNLFCVAAVLFTTAAAVAQKKSVQLPPDNPSAQIKSGAGDDSVRRNCGFCHSTDYIVIQPHLSTEKWDAEVKKMIGVYGAPISAADAKTISDYLARNYSDESSRTEQSKTR
;
A
#
# COMPACT_ATOMS: atom_id res chain seq x y z
N MET A 1 -6.34 -20.54 64.63
CA MET A 1 -6.45 -19.14 64.17
C MET A 1 -5.34 -18.72 63.14
N ASN A 2 -4.23 -19.45 63.08
CA ASN A 2 -3.11 -19.06 62.18
C ASN A 2 -3.35 -19.37 60.70
N ASN A 3 -4.00 -20.50 60.38
CA ASN A 3 -4.19 -20.92 58.99
C ASN A 3 -5.14 -20.00 58.20
N LEU A 4 -6.15 -19.40 58.85
CA LEU A 4 -7.08 -18.50 58.19
C LEU A 4 -6.40 -17.18 57.78
N ARG A 5 -5.54 -16.67 58.63
CA ARG A 5 -4.76 -15.43 58.36
C ARG A 5 -3.72 -15.67 57.23
N GLN A 6 -3.08 -16.83 57.24
CA GLN A 6 -2.09 -17.23 56.25
C GLN A 6 -2.73 -17.43 54.86
N ASN A 7 -3.92 -18.06 54.80
CA ASN A 7 -4.66 -18.18 53.56
C ASN A 7 -5.16 -16.82 53.02
N LEU A 8 -5.55 -15.90 53.87
CA LEU A 8 -5.98 -14.55 53.49
C LEU A 8 -4.83 -13.75 52.89
N PHE A 9 -3.62 -13.88 53.42
CA PHE A 9 -2.43 -13.24 52.88
C PHE A 9 -2.01 -13.79 51.51
N CYS A 10 -2.11 -15.12 51.32
CA CYS A 10 -1.81 -15.75 50.03
C CYS A 10 -2.80 -15.33 48.95
N VAL A 11 -4.10 -15.27 49.26
CA VAL A 11 -5.14 -14.82 48.30
C VAL A 11 -4.95 -13.35 47.93
N ALA A 12 -4.64 -12.49 48.89
CA ALA A 12 -4.37 -11.06 48.63
C ALA A 12 -3.11 -10.87 47.77
N ALA A 13 -2.04 -11.65 48.00
CA ALA A 13 -0.82 -11.62 47.20
C ALA A 13 -1.06 -12.04 45.73
N VAL A 14 -1.87 -13.07 45.49
CA VAL A 14 -2.22 -13.54 44.14
C VAL A 14 -3.08 -12.52 43.40
N LEU A 15 -4.01 -11.87 44.10
CA LEU A 15 -4.83 -10.81 43.47
C LEU A 15 -4.04 -9.55 43.13
N PHE A 16 -2.95 -9.24 43.83
CA PHE A 16 -2.13 -8.10 43.56
C PHE A 16 -1.17 -8.26 42.35
N THR A 17 -0.80 -9.50 42.02
CA THR A 17 0.10 -9.82 40.90
C THR A 17 -0.59 -9.81 39.53
N THR A 18 -1.93 -9.91 39.48
CA THR A 18 -2.68 -9.95 38.23
C THR A 18 -2.97 -8.55 37.63
N ALA A 19 -2.76 -7.48 38.40
CA ALA A 19 -3.07 -6.11 37.99
C ALA A 19 -1.99 -5.43 37.11
N ALA A 20 -0.82 -6.06 36.91
CA ALA A 20 0.33 -5.40 36.28
C ALA A 20 0.55 -5.70 34.78
N ALA A 21 -0.32 -6.45 34.13
CA ALA A 21 -0.26 -6.69 32.70
C ALA A 21 -1.04 -5.61 31.93
N VAL A 22 -0.71 -4.36 32.13
CA VAL A 22 -1.16 -3.29 31.23
C VAL A 22 -0.32 -3.41 29.95
N ALA A 23 -0.92 -3.95 28.91
CA ALA A 23 -0.30 -3.99 27.59
C ALA A 23 0.05 -2.56 27.18
N GLN A 24 1.33 -2.20 27.24
CA GLN A 24 1.80 -0.91 26.75
C GLN A 24 1.61 -0.87 25.22
N LYS A 25 0.62 -0.13 24.77
CA LYS A 25 0.48 0.21 23.35
C LYS A 25 1.67 1.08 22.96
N LYS A 26 2.67 0.47 22.35
CA LYS A 26 3.77 1.21 21.75
C LYS A 26 3.27 1.83 20.45
N SER A 27 2.93 3.10 20.45
CA SER A 27 2.63 3.82 19.22
C SER A 27 3.94 4.13 18.51
N VAL A 28 4.02 3.76 17.24
CA VAL A 28 5.10 4.17 16.35
C VAL A 28 4.60 5.35 15.55
N GLN A 29 5.27 6.49 15.68
CA GLN A 29 4.97 7.65 14.87
C GLN A 29 5.58 7.40 13.48
N LEU A 30 4.72 7.27 12.46
CA LEU A 30 5.17 7.15 11.09
C LEU A 30 5.75 8.49 10.61
N PRO A 31 6.79 8.50 9.78
CA PRO A 31 7.23 9.73 9.13
C PRO A 31 6.09 10.34 8.31
N PRO A 32 6.06 11.66 8.13
CA PRO A 32 5.06 12.30 7.27
C PRO A 32 5.19 11.76 5.84
N ASP A 33 4.04 11.65 5.16
CA ASP A 33 3.99 11.24 3.76
C ASP A 33 4.91 12.12 2.91
N ASN A 34 5.69 11.50 2.05
CA ASN A 34 6.53 12.23 1.11
C ASN A 34 5.70 12.68 -0.11
N PRO A 35 5.42 13.97 -0.29
CA PRO A 35 4.63 14.44 -1.43
C PRO A 35 5.25 14.06 -2.78
N SER A 36 6.57 13.91 -2.86
CA SER A 36 7.27 13.51 -4.08
C SER A 36 7.03 12.05 -4.46
N ALA A 37 6.62 11.21 -3.50
CA ALA A 37 6.29 9.81 -3.74
C ALA A 37 4.84 9.61 -4.21
N GLN A 38 4.03 10.67 -4.27
CA GLN A 38 2.66 10.55 -4.76
C GLN A 38 2.61 10.52 -6.27
N ILE A 39 1.70 9.69 -6.80
CA ILE A 39 1.46 9.68 -8.25
C ILE A 39 0.88 11.00 -8.73
N LYS A 40 1.23 11.38 -9.96
CA LYS A 40 0.77 12.62 -10.61
C LYS A 40 -0.76 12.65 -10.69
N SER A 41 -1.36 13.79 -10.36
CA SER A 41 -2.81 13.98 -10.54
C SER A 41 -3.14 14.15 -12.03
N GLY A 42 -4.29 13.61 -12.46
CA GLY A 42 -4.74 13.72 -13.84
C GLY A 42 -5.64 12.57 -14.26
N ALA A 43 -6.08 12.58 -15.51
CA ALA A 43 -7.01 11.59 -16.04
C ALA A 43 -6.51 10.15 -15.83
N GLY A 44 -7.22 9.35 -15.05
CA GLY A 44 -6.90 7.95 -14.76
C GLY A 44 -6.18 7.70 -13.42
N ASP A 45 -5.76 8.75 -12.69
CA ASP A 45 -5.09 8.57 -11.40
C ASP A 45 -5.99 7.90 -10.35
N ASP A 46 -7.28 8.18 -10.35
CA ASP A 46 -8.26 7.51 -9.49
C ASP A 46 -8.31 5.99 -9.72
N SER A 47 -8.26 5.55 -11.00
CA SER A 47 -8.22 4.12 -11.32
C SER A 47 -6.93 3.47 -10.83
N VAL A 48 -5.79 4.16 -10.95
CA VAL A 48 -4.51 3.69 -10.39
C VAL A 48 -4.60 3.59 -8.87
N ARG A 49 -5.05 4.64 -8.18
CA ARG A 49 -5.13 4.65 -6.72
C ARG A 49 -6.02 3.52 -6.19
N ARG A 50 -7.21 3.35 -6.76
CA ARG A 50 -8.15 2.31 -6.33
C ARG A 50 -7.64 0.89 -6.59
N ASN A 51 -7.10 0.65 -7.77
CA ASN A 51 -6.74 -0.71 -8.18
C ASN A 51 -5.34 -1.11 -7.69
N CYS A 52 -4.33 -0.26 -7.85
CA CYS A 52 -2.97 -0.57 -7.42
C CYS A 52 -2.80 -0.43 -5.90
N GLY A 53 -3.42 0.58 -5.30
CA GLY A 53 -3.38 0.83 -3.85
C GLY A 53 -4.06 -0.24 -3.00
N PHE A 54 -4.79 -1.16 -3.62
CA PHE A 54 -5.43 -2.27 -2.90
C PHE A 54 -4.41 -3.26 -2.31
N CYS A 55 -3.29 -3.49 -2.98
CA CYS A 55 -2.29 -4.50 -2.59
C CYS A 55 -0.98 -3.90 -2.09
N HIS A 56 -0.58 -2.74 -2.61
CA HIS A 56 0.70 -2.10 -2.29
C HIS A 56 0.62 -0.58 -2.50
N SER A 57 1.63 0.16 -2.02
CA SER A 57 1.71 1.60 -2.23
C SER A 57 1.89 1.94 -3.72
N THR A 58 1.28 3.04 -4.15
CA THR A 58 1.49 3.61 -5.49
C THR A 58 2.89 4.22 -5.67
N ASP A 59 3.67 4.34 -4.60
CA ASP A 59 5.07 4.76 -4.64
C ASP A 59 5.91 3.86 -5.54
N TYR A 60 5.56 2.57 -5.64
CA TYR A 60 6.19 1.64 -6.56
C TYR A 60 6.17 2.12 -8.02
N ILE A 61 5.20 2.90 -8.41
CA ILE A 61 5.12 3.51 -9.75
C ILE A 61 6.14 4.63 -9.88
N VAL A 62 6.21 5.49 -8.87
CA VAL A 62 7.03 6.72 -8.89
C VAL A 62 8.53 6.40 -8.87
N ILE A 63 8.92 5.34 -8.16
CA ILE A 63 10.33 4.92 -8.03
C ILE A 63 10.82 4.02 -9.17
N GLN A 64 9.92 3.59 -10.07
CA GLN A 64 10.34 2.82 -11.25
C GLN A 64 11.15 3.69 -12.21
N PRO A 65 12.12 3.09 -12.94
CA PRO A 65 12.69 3.77 -14.09
C PRO A 65 11.59 4.08 -15.12
N HIS A 66 11.84 5.07 -15.95
CA HIS A 66 10.93 5.39 -17.05
C HIS A 66 10.89 4.22 -18.03
N LEU A 67 9.80 3.46 -18.00
CA LEU A 67 9.57 2.30 -18.87
C LEU A 67 8.95 2.74 -20.19
N SER A 68 9.07 1.92 -21.24
CA SER A 68 8.29 2.17 -22.46
C SER A 68 6.79 1.94 -22.21
N THR A 69 5.95 2.46 -23.09
CA THR A 69 4.49 2.27 -23.06
C THR A 69 4.11 0.79 -23.02
N GLU A 70 4.77 -0.03 -23.84
CA GLU A 70 4.52 -1.47 -23.91
C GLU A 70 4.91 -2.19 -22.61
N LYS A 71 5.99 -1.75 -21.97
CA LYS A 71 6.41 -2.32 -20.68
C LYS A 71 5.42 -1.98 -19.58
N TRP A 72 4.89 -0.75 -19.55
CA TRP A 72 3.83 -0.40 -18.60
C TRP A 72 2.57 -1.23 -18.79
N ASP A 73 2.15 -1.45 -20.03
CA ASP A 73 1.01 -2.32 -20.34
C ASP A 73 1.28 -3.78 -19.91
N ALA A 74 2.49 -4.27 -20.13
CA ALA A 74 2.91 -5.59 -19.68
C ALA A 74 2.91 -5.73 -18.16
N GLU A 75 3.31 -4.69 -17.42
CA GLU A 75 3.24 -4.69 -15.95
C GLU A 75 1.79 -4.73 -15.45
N VAL A 76 0.87 -3.96 -16.05
CA VAL A 76 -0.56 -4.03 -15.70
C VAL A 76 -1.12 -5.43 -15.95
N LYS A 77 -0.81 -6.02 -17.12
CA LYS A 77 -1.22 -7.40 -17.47
C LYS A 77 -0.64 -8.43 -16.50
N LYS A 78 0.59 -8.24 -16.04
CA LYS A 78 1.23 -9.10 -15.05
C LYS A 78 0.54 -9.02 -13.68
N MET A 79 0.14 -7.83 -13.22
CA MET A 79 -0.63 -7.69 -11.99
C MET A 79 -1.94 -8.48 -12.06
N ILE A 80 -2.61 -8.46 -13.20
CA ILE A 80 -3.87 -9.21 -13.42
C ILE A 80 -3.61 -10.71 -13.53
N GLY A 81 -2.75 -11.11 -14.47
CA GLY A 81 -2.60 -12.51 -14.87
C GLY A 81 -1.73 -13.34 -13.93
N VAL A 82 -0.73 -12.75 -13.29
CA VAL A 82 0.21 -13.46 -12.40
C VAL A 82 -0.17 -13.29 -10.94
N TYR A 83 -0.50 -12.06 -10.53
CA TYR A 83 -0.80 -11.75 -9.13
C TYR A 83 -2.29 -11.73 -8.80
N GLY A 84 -3.16 -11.92 -9.79
CA GLY A 84 -4.60 -12.04 -9.57
C GLY A 84 -5.28 -10.74 -9.17
N ALA A 85 -4.73 -9.58 -9.56
CA ALA A 85 -5.34 -8.30 -9.25
C ALA A 85 -6.74 -8.20 -9.88
N PRO A 86 -7.79 -7.83 -9.11
CA PRO A 86 -9.17 -7.80 -9.59
C PRO A 86 -9.47 -6.53 -10.40
N ILE A 87 -8.72 -6.30 -11.47
CA ILE A 87 -8.80 -5.11 -12.32
C ILE A 87 -9.67 -5.44 -13.55
N SER A 88 -10.70 -4.64 -13.81
CA SER A 88 -11.52 -4.79 -15.01
C SER A 88 -10.73 -4.45 -16.28
N ALA A 89 -11.16 -4.98 -17.45
CA ALA A 89 -10.52 -4.65 -18.72
C ALA A 89 -10.55 -3.14 -19.03
N ALA A 90 -11.62 -2.44 -18.64
CA ALA A 90 -11.75 -1.00 -18.81
C ALA A 90 -10.77 -0.23 -17.92
N ASP A 91 -10.65 -0.63 -16.64
CA ASP A 91 -9.67 -0.04 -15.73
C ASP A 91 -8.24 -0.34 -16.16
N ALA A 92 -7.95 -1.57 -16.61
CA ALA A 92 -6.63 -1.95 -17.11
C ALA A 92 -6.19 -1.02 -18.24
N LYS A 93 -7.06 -0.75 -19.20
CA LYS A 93 -6.78 0.22 -20.27
C LYS A 93 -6.54 1.62 -19.74
N THR A 94 -7.39 2.11 -18.85
CA THR A 94 -7.27 3.44 -18.24
C THR A 94 -5.96 3.59 -17.48
N ILE A 95 -5.58 2.55 -16.72
CA ILE A 95 -4.33 2.50 -15.94
C ILE A 95 -3.13 2.50 -16.89
N SER A 96 -3.11 1.63 -17.93
CA SER A 96 -2.02 1.58 -18.91
C SER A 96 -1.83 2.93 -19.61
N ASP A 97 -2.92 3.57 -20.05
CA ASP A 97 -2.89 4.88 -20.69
C ASP A 97 -2.37 5.97 -19.73
N TYR A 98 -2.74 5.93 -18.45
CA TYR A 98 -2.25 6.87 -17.44
C TYR A 98 -0.74 6.69 -17.20
N LEU A 99 -0.27 5.46 -17.03
CA LEU A 99 1.15 5.15 -16.81
C LEU A 99 2.00 5.55 -18.02
N ALA A 100 1.54 5.26 -19.22
CA ALA A 100 2.19 5.65 -20.45
C ALA A 100 2.35 7.17 -20.56
N ARG A 101 1.30 7.95 -20.25
CA ARG A 101 1.37 9.42 -20.34
C ARG A 101 2.28 10.05 -19.30
N ASN A 102 2.32 9.51 -18.08
CA ASN A 102 2.94 10.17 -16.94
C ASN A 102 4.32 9.63 -16.58
N TYR A 103 4.62 8.38 -16.94
CA TYR A 103 5.80 7.65 -16.46
C TYR A 103 6.57 6.92 -17.57
N SER A 104 6.18 7.05 -18.83
CA SER A 104 6.98 6.51 -19.92
C SER A 104 8.19 7.38 -20.25
N ASP A 105 9.17 6.75 -20.90
CA ASP A 105 10.29 7.46 -21.51
C ASP A 105 9.84 8.42 -22.64
N GLU A 106 10.69 9.37 -22.98
CA GLU A 106 10.38 10.42 -23.95
C GLU A 106 10.09 9.87 -25.35
N SER A 107 10.82 8.83 -25.78
CA SER A 107 10.66 8.20 -27.10
C SER A 107 9.28 7.58 -27.26
N SER A 108 8.84 6.79 -26.29
CA SER A 108 7.51 6.14 -26.28
C SER A 108 6.36 7.15 -26.22
N ARG A 109 6.54 8.28 -25.54
CA ARG A 109 5.54 9.37 -25.52
C ARG A 109 5.34 10.05 -26.87
N THR A 110 6.43 10.22 -27.60
CA THR A 110 6.39 10.86 -28.92
C THR A 110 5.66 9.98 -29.94
N GLU A 111 5.89 8.66 -29.95
CA GLU A 111 5.18 7.72 -30.81
C GLU A 111 3.68 7.69 -30.53
N GLN A 112 3.27 7.64 -29.26
CA GLN A 112 1.86 7.63 -28.86
C GLN A 112 1.11 8.91 -29.25
N SER A 113 1.80 10.07 -29.27
CA SER A 113 1.24 11.32 -29.75
C SER A 113 1.03 11.35 -31.26
N LYS A 114 1.83 10.60 -32.02
CA LYS A 114 1.79 10.58 -33.49
C LYS A 114 0.71 9.65 -34.06
N THR A 115 0.24 8.68 -33.26
CA THR A 115 -0.78 7.69 -33.65
C THR A 115 -2.21 8.07 -33.25
N ARG A 116 -2.42 9.21 -32.64
CA ARG A 116 -3.69 9.75 -32.17
C ARG A 116 -4.19 10.86 -33.07
#